data_13a78a862d9c19d381b72038efbbb2bb
#
_entry.id   13a78a862d9c19d381b72038efbbb2bb
#
_cell.length_a   1.000
_cell.length_b   1.000
_cell.length_c   1.000
_cell.angle_alpha   90.00
_cell.angle_beta   90.00
_cell.angle_gamma   90.00
#
_symmetry.space_group_name_H-M   'P 1'
#
loop_
_entity.id
_entity.type
_entity.pdbx_description
1 polymer ?
#
loop_
_entity_poly.entity_id
_entity_poly.type
_entity_poly.pdbx_seq_one_letter_code
_entity_poly.pdbx_strand_id
1 'polypeptide(L)'
;RRQRQMCIRDSGTHASHATKVGDGNFIMSGARLSHDVEVGNRCIIGNGSQVSGNCIIYDNAILTSNVLMQGNTRLGSFSVVQGGCRFIKDIPPYIVAAHEPIAFYSINTKVLEHTGFSETIIKHIAQAYRILYKANTSLQDALGRIREQIPNGPEIENIIQFVETSKLGIIH
;
A
#
# COMPACT_ATOMS: atom_id res chain seq x y z
N ARG A 1 -21.62 -8.48 13.41
CA ARG A 1 -21.85 -7.27 14.24
C ARG A 1 -21.79 -6.08 13.33
N ARG A 2 -22.94 -5.42 13.12
CA ARG A 2 -22.99 -4.21 12.28
C ARG A 2 -22.31 -3.06 13.03
N GLN A 3 -21.09 -2.73 12.62
CA GLN A 3 -20.53 -1.43 12.95
C GLN A 3 -21.35 -0.37 12.21
N ARG A 4 -21.94 0.57 12.93
CA ARG A 4 -22.53 1.77 12.32
C ARG A 4 -21.39 2.62 11.81
N GLN A 5 -21.09 2.48 10.54
CA GLN A 5 -20.01 3.18 9.91
C GLN A 5 -20.47 4.58 9.51
N MET A 6 -19.86 5.61 10.05
CA MET A 6 -19.93 6.98 9.54
C MET A 6 -18.93 7.16 8.36
N CYS A 7 -18.78 6.15 7.53
CA CYS A 7 -18.01 6.21 6.30
C CYS A 7 -18.95 6.27 5.10
N ILE A 8 -18.56 7.02 4.08
CA ILE A 8 -19.29 7.12 2.82
C ILE A 8 -18.60 6.21 1.80
N ARG A 9 -19.40 5.37 1.16
CA ARG A 9 -18.99 4.43 0.13
C ARG A 9 -19.82 4.66 -1.11
N ASP A 10 -19.19 5.01 -2.23
CA ASP A 10 -19.87 5.19 -3.51
C ASP A 10 -20.09 3.86 -4.23
N SER A 11 -21.07 3.84 -5.11
CA SER A 11 -21.30 2.73 -6.04
C SER A 11 -20.33 2.79 -7.21
N GLY A 12 -20.14 1.67 -7.89
CA GLY A 12 -19.39 1.64 -9.14
C GLY A 12 -20.05 2.47 -10.25
N THR A 13 -19.23 2.96 -11.17
CA THR A 13 -19.68 3.79 -12.29
C THR A 13 -20.33 2.98 -13.42
N HIS A 14 -20.10 1.67 -13.44
CA HIS A 14 -20.69 0.73 -14.38
C HIS A 14 -21.27 -0.49 -13.67
N ALA A 15 -22.23 -1.16 -14.29
CA ALA A 15 -22.90 -2.34 -13.72
C ALA A 15 -21.95 -3.52 -13.39
N SER A 16 -20.79 -3.57 -14.04
CA SER A 16 -19.75 -4.59 -13.80
C SER A 16 -18.70 -4.18 -12.76
N HIS A 17 -18.70 -2.93 -12.32
CA HIS A 17 -17.74 -2.38 -11.37
C HIS A 17 -18.47 -1.99 -10.09
N ALA A 18 -17.89 -2.32 -8.96
CA ALA A 18 -18.42 -1.98 -7.66
C ALA A 18 -17.28 -1.73 -6.68
N THR A 19 -17.50 -0.83 -5.73
CA THR A 19 -16.60 -0.68 -4.59
C THR A 19 -16.66 -1.95 -3.74
N LYS A 20 -15.54 -2.66 -3.66
CA LYS A 20 -15.39 -3.92 -2.93
C LYS A 20 -14.58 -3.70 -1.66
N VAL A 21 -15.04 -4.27 -0.58
CA VAL A 21 -14.35 -4.23 0.71
C VAL A 21 -14.30 -5.64 1.27
N GLY A 22 -13.10 -6.14 1.47
CA GLY A 22 -12.87 -7.46 2.05
C GLY A 22 -13.22 -7.53 3.54
N ASP A 23 -12.72 -8.56 4.20
CA ASP A 23 -13.07 -8.89 5.57
C ASP A 23 -12.10 -8.32 6.60
N GLY A 24 -12.59 -8.14 7.84
CA GLY A 24 -11.78 -7.72 8.98
C GLY A 24 -11.23 -6.29 8.90
N ASN A 25 -11.77 -5.46 8.03
CA ASN A 25 -11.33 -4.08 7.84
C ASN A 25 -11.83 -3.16 8.96
N PHE A 26 -10.99 -2.23 9.37
CA PHE A 26 -11.34 -1.19 10.32
C PHE A 26 -11.40 0.17 9.61
N ILE A 27 -12.63 0.58 9.25
CA ILE A 27 -12.88 1.85 8.57
C ILE A 27 -13.40 2.85 9.58
N MET A 28 -12.63 3.91 9.82
CA MET A 28 -12.89 4.89 10.86
C MET A 28 -13.87 5.99 10.41
N SER A 29 -14.32 6.78 11.36
CA SER A 29 -15.28 7.85 11.13
C SER A 29 -14.80 8.87 10.10
N GLY A 30 -15.70 9.27 9.20
CA GLY A 30 -15.42 10.25 8.15
C GLY A 30 -14.55 9.72 6.99
N ALA A 31 -14.12 8.46 7.02
CA ALA A 31 -13.43 7.87 5.89
C ALA A 31 -14.38 7.74 4.68
N ARG A 32 -13.87 8.08 3.50
CA ARG A 32 -14.62 8.00 2.23
C ARG A 32 -13.92 7.07 1.24
N LEU A 33 -14.67 6.12 0.71
CA LEU A 33 -14.27 5.27 -0.41
C LEU A 33 -15.13 5.67 -1.61
N SER A 34 -14.48 6.15 -2.67
CA SER A 34 -15.17 6.53 -3.91
C SER A 34 -15.52 5.30 -4.75
N HIS A 35 -16.02 5.54 -5.96
CA HIS A 35 -16.44 4.50 -6.88
C HIS A 35 -15.28 3.54 -7.27
N ASP A 36 -15.59 2.27 -7.48
CA ASP A 36 -14.67 1.27 -8.02
C ASP A 36 -13.38 1.08 -7.20
N VAL A 37 -13.44 1.33 -5.89
CA VAL A 37 -12.33 1.09 -4.97
C VAL A 37 -12.35 -0.37 -4.54
N GLU A 38 -11.19 -1.01 -4.55
CA GLU A 38 -11.01 -2.36 -4.01
C GLU A 38 -10.15 -2.28 -2.74
N VAL A 39 -10.70 -2.75 -1.63
CA VAL A 39 -10.01 -2.87 -0.34
C VAL A 39 -9.89 -4.34 0.02
N GLY A 40 -8.67 -4.79 0.25
CA GLY A 40 -8.38 -6.14 0.69
C GLY A 40 -8.88 -6.44 2.10
N ASN A 41 -8.21 -7.34 2.78
CA ASN A 41 -8.60 -7.80 4.12
C ASN A 41 -7.73 -7.16 5.20
N ARG A 42 -8.28 -7.00 6.40
CA ARG A 42 -7.57 -6.52 7.60
C ARG A 42 -6.86 -5.17 7.40
N CYS A 43 -7.42 -4.32 6.54
CA CYS A 43 -6.92 -2.96 6.33
C CYS A 43 -7.46 -2.01 7.40
N ILE A 44 -6.71 -0.95 7.65
CA ILE A 44 -7.14 0.17 8.51
C ILE A 44 -7.23 1.41 7.63
N ILE A 45 -8.39 2.05 7.64
CA ILE A 45 -8.60 3.34 6.96
C ILE A 45 -8.97 4.35 8.03
N GLY A 46 -8.01 5.23 8.33
CA GLY A 46 -8.08 6.19 9.42
C GLY A 46 -9.13 7.28 9.22
N ASN A 47 -9.42 7.99 10.31
CA ASN A 47 -10.41 9.05 10.34
C ASN A 47 -10.21 10.08 9.23
N GLY A 48 -11.28 10.44 8.53
CA GLY A 48 -11.27 11.49 7.51
C GLY A 48 -10.46 11.20 6.26
N SER A 49 -9.88 10.01 6.13
CA SER A 49 -9.12 9.64 4.93
C SER A 49 -10.03 9.49 3.72
N GLN A 50 -9.54 9.93 2.57
CA GLN A 50 -10.29 9.92 1.31
C GLN A 50 -9.55 9.07 0.27
N VAL A 51 -10.25 8.06 -0.23
CA VAL A 51 -9.77 7.17 -1.29
C VAL A 51 -10.56 7.46 -2.55
N SER A 52 -9.88 8.00 -3.55
CA SER A 52 -10.49 8.34 -4.85
C SER A 52 -10.80 7.10 -5.68
N GLY A 53 -11.49 7.27 -6.80
CA GLY A 53 -11.96 6.16 -7.62
C GLY A 53 -10.87 5.28 -8.22
N ASN A 54 -11.19 4.02 -8.47
CA ASN A 54 -10.31 3.00 -9.07
C ASN A 54 -9.00 2.74 -8.29
N CYS A 55 -9.00 2.96 -6.99
CA CYS A 55 -7.86 2.66 -6.13
C CYS A 55 -7.91 1.21 -5.64
N ILE A 56 -6.73 0.64 -5.42
CA ILE A 56 -6.58 -0.70 -4.85
C ILE A 56 -5.77 -0.61 -3.56
N ILE A 57 -6.35 -1.10 -2.47
CA ILE A 57 -5.68 -1.23 -1.17
C ILE A 57 -5.53 -2.72 -0.89
N TYR A 58 -4.29 -3.18 -0.83
CA TYR A 58 -3.99 -4.59 -0.58
C TYR A 58 -4.09 -4.94 0.91
N ASP A 59 -4.04 -6.23 1.21
CA ASP A 59 -4.24 -6.77 2.56
C ASP A 59 -3.29 -6.16 3.60
N ASN A 60 -3.81 -5.95 4.81
CA ASN A 60 -3.08 -5.43 5.96
C ASN A 60 -2.45 -4.03 5.76
N ALA A 61 -2.91 -3.28 4.77
CA ALA A 61 -2.46 -1.92 4.53
C ALA A 61 -3.14 -0.93 5.48
N ILE A 62 -2.45 0.14 5.82
CA ILE A 62 -2.91 1.14 6.78
C ILE A 62 -2.81 2.54 6.16
N LEU A 63 -3.95 3.18 5.95
CA LEU A 63 -4.05 4.63 5.80
C LEU A 63 -4.33 5.20 7.18
N THR A 64 -3.42 6.02 7.71
CA THR A 64 -3.69 6.70 8.97
C THR A 64 -4.67 7.86 8.76
N SER A 65 -4.85 8.76 9.71
CA SER A 65 -5.91 9.79 9.61
C SER A 65 -5.61 10.85 8.56
N ASN A 66 -6.66 11.34 7.88
CA ASN A 66 -6.59 12.44 6.92
C ASN A 66 -5.64 12.23 5.74
N VAL A 67 -5.51 11.00 5.28
CA VAL A 67 -4.74 10.67 4.08
C VAL A 67 -5.59 10.87 2.83
N LEU A 68 -4.99 11.46 1.79
CA LEU A 68 -5.61 11.62 0.47
C LEU A 68 -4.95 10.69 -0.54
N MET A 69 -5.66 9.65 -0.94
CA MET A 69 -5.24 8.70 -1.97
C MET A 69 -5.84 9.10 -3.33
N GLN A 70 -4.98 9.48 -4.26
CA GLN A 70 -5.38 9.89 -5.62
C GLN A 70 -5.92 8.70 -6.41
N GLY A 71 -6.85 8.97 -7.34
CA GLY A 71 -7.44 7.94 -8.20
C GLY A 71 -6.43 7.13 -9.02
N ASN A 72 -6.75 5.87 -9.24
CA ASN A 72 -5.93 4.89 -9.95
C ASN A 72 -4.61 4.52 -9.26
N THR A 73 -4.40 4.91 -8.01
CA THR A 73 -3.21 4.52 -7.23
C THR A 73 -3.42 3.22 -6.47
N ARG A 74 -2.31 2.59 -6.11
CA ARG A 74 -2.32 1.34 -5.33
C ARG A 74 -1.51 1.51 -4.04
N LEU A 75 -2.02 0.93 -2.97
CA LEU A 75 -1.33 0.81 -1.68
C LEU A 75 -1.02 -0.66 -1.42
N GLY A 76 0.27 -1.00 -1.39
CA GLY A 76 0.75 -2.37 -1.22
C GLY A 76 0.45 -2.95 0.16
N SER A 77 0.50 -4.28 0.24
CA SER A 77 0.24 -5.03 1.48
C SER A 77 1.19 -4.64 2.60
N PHE A 78 0.71 -4.60 3.83
CA PHE A 78 1.48 -4.25 5.03
C PHE A 78 2.16 -2.88 4.99
N SER A 79 1.75 -2.00 4.09
CA SER A 79 2.28 -0.64 4.03
C SER A 79 1.46 0.31 4.89
N VAL A 80 2.14 1.30 5.43
CA VAL A 80 1.55 2.35 6.27
C VAL A 80 1.79 3.71 5.63
N VAL A 81 0.75 4.51 5.52
CA VAL A 81 0.84 5.91 5.08
C VAL A 81 0.63 6.80 6.28
N GLN A 82 1.60 7.69 6.54
CA GLN A 82 1.54 8.67 7.62
C GLN A 82 0.36 9.64 7.45
N GLY A 83 -0.21 10.07 8.58
CA GLY A 83 -1.36 10.98 8.60
C GLY A 83 -1.10 12.32 7.93
N GLY A 84 -2.14 12.83 7.26
CA GLY A 84 -2.07 14.08 6.53
C GLY A 84 -1.38 14.02 5.16
N CYS A 85 -0.79 12.89 4.80
CA CYS A 85 -0.11 12.75 3.52
C CYS A 85 -1.09 12.66 2.34
N ARG A 86 -0.61 13.12 1.19
CA ARG A 86 -1.26 12.96 -0.11
C ARG A 86 -0.31 12.24 -1.05
N PHE A 87 -0.84 11.28 -1.84
CA PHE A 87 -0.03 10.60 -2.84
C PHE A 87 -0.76 10.40 -4.17
N ILE A 88 0.03 10.45 -5.24
CA ILE A 88 -0.39 10.37 -6.64
C ILE A 88 0.31 9.24 -7.40
N LYS A 89 1.20 8.52 -6.74
CA LYS A 89 1.93 7.35 -7.25
C LYS A 89 1.66 6.14 -6.37
N ASP A 90 1.96 4.96 -6.87
CA ASP A 90 1.78 3.73 -6.12
C ASP A 90 2.74 3.66 -4.91
N ILE A 91 2.22 3.16 -3.79
CA ILE A 91 3.02 2.88 -2.59
C ILE A 91 3.27 1.37 -2.53
N PRO A 92 4.52 0.92 -2.67
CA PRO A 92 4.83 -0.50 -2.71
C PRO A 92 4.65 -1.18 -1.35
N PRO A 93 4.58 -2.54 -1.29
CA PRO A 93 4.28 -3.26 -0.07
C PRO A 93 5.38 -3.17 1.01
N TYR A 94 5.02 -3.41 2.27
CA TYR A 94 5.89 -3.55 3.44
C TYR A 94 6.61 -2.29 3.92
N ILE A 95 6.23 -1.11 3.48
CA ILE A 95 6.93 0.14 3.81
C ILE A 95 6.08 1.09 4.65
N VAL A 96 6.75 2.05 5.25
CA VAL A 96 6.16 3.27 5.78
C VAL A 96 6.43 4.39 4.79
N ALA A 97 5.37 5.04 4.32
CA ALA A 97 5.43 6.22 3.49
C ALA A 97 5.07 7.46 4.31
N ALA A 98 5.89 8.48 4.26
CA ALA A 98 5.77 9.67 5.10
C ALA A 98 6.28 10.92 4.37
N HIS A 99 6.13 12.07 5.01
CA HIS A 99 6.60 13.39 4.57
C HIS A 99 5.71 14.11 3.55
N GLU A 100 6.08 15.34 3.25
CA GLU A 100 5.49 16.22 2.24
C GLU A 100 6.62 16.84 1.40
N PRO A 101 6.77 16.47 0.13
CA PRO A 101 6.03 15.43 -0.59
C PRO A 101 6.25 14.03 -0.02
N ILE A 102 5.28 13.14 -0.21
CA ILE A 102 5.35 11.77 0.30
C ILE A 102 6.52 11.00 -0.32
N ALA A 103 7.25 10.30 0.51
CA ALA A 103 8.42 9.51 0.12
C ALA A 103 8.52 8.20 0.91
N PHE A 104 9.38 7.32 0.46
CA PHE A 104 9.78 6.15 1.24
C PHE A 104 10.50 6.60 2.52
N TYR A 105 9.97 6.20 3.66
CA TYR A 105 10.55 6.52 4.97
C TYR A 105 11.36 5.35 5.53
N SER A 106 10.76 4.18 5.64
CA SER A 106 11.38 2.97 6.18
C SER A 106 10.61 1.71 5.80
N ILE A 107 11.18 0.57 6.16
CA ILE A 107 10.43 -0.70 6.19
C ILE A 107 9.50 -0.67 7.40
N ASN A 108 8.31 -1.24 7.25
CA ASN A 108 7.32 -1.35 8.31
C ASN A 108 7.64 -2.52 9.27
N THR A 109 8.83 -2.51 9.84
CA THR A 109 9.37 -3.60 10.66
C THR A 109 8.43 -4.00 11.80
N LYS A 110 7.87 -3.02 12.51
CA LYS A 110 6.99 -3.28 13.66
C LYS A 110 5.76 -4.10 13.30
N VAL A 111 5.09 -3.77 12.20
CA VAL A 111 3.91 -4.53 11.76
C VAL A 111 4.31 -5.91 11.26
N LEU A 112 5.40 -6.00 10.52
CA LEU A 112 5.90 -7.27 10.01
C LEU A 112 6.27 -8.24 11.14
N GLU A 113 7.00 -7.79 12.15
CA GLU A 113 7.32 -8.57 13.35
C GLU A 113 6.06 -9.03 14.09
N HIS A 114 5.11 -8.10 14.31
CA HIS A 114 3.87 -8.39 15.01
C HIS A 114 2.97 -9.37 14.26
N THR A 115 3.07 -9.41 12.95
CA THR A 115 2.29 -10.33 12.09
C THR A 115 3.01 -11.65 11.82
N GLY A 116 4.18 -11.88 12.42
CA GLY A 116 4.87 -13.17 12.42
C GLY A 116 5.88 -13.37 11.29
N PHE A 117 6.30 -12.30 10.60
CA PHE A 117 7.42 -12.41 9.64
C PHE A 117 8.73 -12.69 10.37
N SER A 118 9.52 -13.62 9.85
CA SER A 118 10.83 -13.91 10.42
C SER A 118 11.80 -12.74 10.21
N GLU A 119 12.75 -12.59 11.12
CA GLU A 119 13.82 -11.58 11.01
C GLU A 119 14.58 -11.69 9.67
N THR A 120 14.77 -12.90 9.17
CA THR A 120 15.41 -13.15 7.88
C THR A 120 14.61 -12.56 6.71
N ILE A 121 13.31 -12.77 6.68
CA ILE A 121 12.43 -12.21 5.65
C ILE A 121 12.42 -10.69 5.70
N ILE A 122 12.33 -10.12 6.91
CA ILE A 122 12.38 -8.65 7.09
C ILE A 122 13.71 -8.08 6.58
N LYS A 123 14.84 -8.75 6.83
CA LYS A 123 16.15 -8.36 6.28
C LYS A 123 16.18 -8.43 4.74
N HIS A 124 15.60 -9.45 4.14
CA HIS A 124 15.49 -9.56 2.67
C HIS A 124 14.65 -8.42 2.09
N ILE A 125 13.51 -8.10 2.70
CA ILE A 125 12.67 -6.96 2.30
C ILE A 125 13.47 -5.65 2.41
N ALA A 126 14.18 -5.43 3.51
CA ALA A 126 15.01 -4.24 3.70
C ALA A 126 16.12 -4.13 2.65
N GLN A 127 16.75 -5.25 2.30
CA GLN A 127 17.77 -5.28 1.26
C GLN A 127 17.17 -4.97 -0.12
N ALA A 128 16.00 -5.51 -0.45
CA ALA A 128 15.30 -5.23 -1.70
C ALA A 128 15.03 -3.72 -1.84
N TYR A 129 14.50 -3.08 -0.82
CA TYR A 129 14.23 -1.64 -0.84
C TYR A 129 15.50 -0.78 -0.85
N ARG A 130 16.58 -1.25 -0.22
CA ARG A 130 17.87 -0.58 -0.32
C ARG A 130 18.41 -0.61 -1.76
N ILE A 131 18.24 -1.71 -2.49
CA ILE A 131 18.59 -1.77 -3.91
C ILE A 131 17.68 -0.87 -4.73
N LEU A 132 16.36 -0.91 -4.49
CA LEU A 132 15.37 -0.18 -5.26
C LEU A 132 15.53 1.35 -5.15
N TYR A 133 15.84 1.88 -3.97
CA TYR A 133 15.89 3.32 -3.71
C TYR A 133 17.29 3.93 -3.62
N LYS A 134 18.34 3.15 -3.39
CA LYS A 134 19.71 3.66 -3.27
C LYS A 134 20.60 3.41 -4.48
N ALA A 135 20.20 2.55 -5.38
CA ALA A 135 20.94 2.34 -6.60
C ALA A 135 20.63 3.48 -7.58
N ASN A 136 21.66 4.24 -7.96
CA ASN A 136 21.60 5.22 -9.06
C ASN A 136 21.48 4.49 -10.41
N THR A 137 20.53 3.58 -10.52
CA THR A 137 20.30 2.68 -11.66
C THR A 137 18.85 2.77 -12.09
N SER A 138 18.57 2.31 -13.30
CA SER A 138 17.19 2.21 -13.77
C SER A 138 16.36 1.26 -12.88
N LEU A 139 15.04 1.47 -12.85
CA LEU A 139 14.14 0.58 -12.12
C LEU A 139 14.28 -0.87 -12.55
N GLN A 140 14.46 -1.11 -13.84
CA GLN A 140 14.66 -2.44 -14.43
C GLN A 140 15.94 -3.11 -13.92
N ASP A 141 17.05 -2.36 -13.88
CA ASP A 141 18.32 -2.87 -13.36
C ASP A 141 18.22 -3.15 -11.85
N ALA A 142 17.51 -2.30 -11.09
CA ALA A 142 17.28 -2.53 -9.66
C ALA A 142 16.50 -3.83 -9.43
N LEU A 143 15.45 -4.08 -10.20
CA LEU A 143 14.66 -5.32 -10.11
C LEU A 143 15.48 -6.54 -10.52
N GLY A 144 16.33 -6.44 -11.56
CA GLY A 144 17.27 -7.49 -11.94
C GLY A 144 18.23 -7.85 -10.80
N ARG A 145 18.83 -6.83 -10.15
CA ARG A 145 19.71 -7.05 -9.00
C ARG A 145 18.99 -7.68 -7.80
N ILE A 146 17.73 -7.30 -7.54
CA ILE A 146 16.94 -7.92 -6.49
C ILE A 146 16.79 -9.43 -6.75
N ARG A 147 16.45 -9.82 -7.99
CA ARG A 147 16.32 -11.23 -8.39
C ARG A 147 17.63 -12.02 -8.26
N GLU A 148 18.76 -11.37 -8.52
CA GLU A 148 20.08 -12.02 -8.47
C GLU A 148 20.66 -12.13 -7.05
N GLN A 149 20.43 -11.11 -6.21
CA GLN A 149 21.12 -10.93 -4.93
C GLN A 149 20.32 -11.35 -3.71
N ILE A 150 19.00 -11.48 -3.85
CA ILE A 150 18.11 -11.81 -2.72
C ILE A 150 17.46 -13.17 -2.98
N PRO A 151 17.46 -14.07 -1.98
CA PRO A 151 16.75 -15.33 -2.10
C PRO A 151 15.29 -15.11 -2.50
N ASN A 152 14.82 -15.83 -3.49
CA ASN A 152 13.45 -15.73 -3.95
C ASN A 152 12.48 -16.22 -2.86
N GLY A 153 11.38 -15.49 -2.70
CA GLY A 153 10.31 -15.79 -1.75
C GLY A 153 9.07 -15.00 -2.11
N PRO A 154 7.92 -15.38 -1.56
CA PRO A 154 6.64 -14.74 -1.90
C PRO A 154 6.64 -13.23 -1.63
N GLU A 155 7.35 -12.76 -0.62
CA GLU A 155 7.45 -11.34 -0.29
C GLU A 155 8.26 -10.55 -1.31
N ILE A 156 9.39 -11.13 -1.74
CA ILE A 156 10.27 -10.51 -2.75
C ILE A 156 9.58 -10.49 -4.11
N GLU A 157 8.92 -11.58 -4.47
CA GLU A 157 8.14 -11.65 -5.70
C GLU A 157 6.99 -10.64 -5.69
N ASN A 158 6.31 -10.47 -4.56
CA ASN A 158 5.26 -9.46 -4.40
C ASN A 158 5.80 -8.03 -4.61
N ILE A 159 6.98 -7.71 -4.10
CA ILE A 159 7.63 -6.40 -4.33
C ILE A 159 7.91 -6.22 -5.82
N ILE A 160 8.55 -7.21 -6.45
CA ILE A 160 8.93 -7.16 -7.86
C ILE A 160 7.69 -6.97 -8.75
N GLN A 161 6.69 -7.82 -8.58
CA GLN A 161 5.46 -7.80 -9.37
C GLN A 161 4.70 -6.48 -9.17
N PHE A 162 4.62 -5.99 -7.93
CA PHE A 162 3.96 -4.71 -7.65
C PHE A 162 4.63 -3.56 -8.41
N VAL A 163 5.95 -3.51 -8.37
CA VAL A 163 6.74 -2.45 -9.02
C VAL A 163 6.66 -2.56 -10.56
N GLU A 164 6.81 -3.76 -11.11
CA GLU A 164 6.72 -4.00 -12.56
C GLU A 164 5.36 -3.65 -13.16
N THR A 165 4.29 -3.90 -12.42
CA THR A 165 2.93 -3.64 -12.86
C THR A 165 2.44 -2.22 -12.55
N SER A 166 3.28 -1.38 -11.94
CA SER A 166 2.91 0.00 -11.62
C SER A 166 2.82 0.85 -12.87
N LYS A 167 1.60 1.38 -13.13
CA LYS A 167 1.34 2.27 -14.26
C LYS A 167 1.70 3.72 -13.97
N LEU A 168 1.57 4.13 -12.73
CA LEU A 168 1.81 5.51 -12.28
C LEU A 168 3.23 5.71 -11.74
N GLY A 169 4.03 4.63 -11.67
CA GLY A 169 5.29 4.61 -10.95
C GLY A 169 5.09 4.55 -9.43
N ILE A 170 6.14 4.25 -8.72
CA ILE A 170 6.16 4.20 -7.26
C ILE A 170 6.68 5.52 -6.66
N ILE A 171 6.34 5.77 -5.39
CA ILE A 171 6.96 6.89 -4.63
C ILE A 171 8.47 6.64 -4.49
N HIS A 172 9.23 7.72 -4.33
CA HIS A 172 10.70 7.70 -4.14
C HIS A 172 11.09 8.20 -2.77
#